data_cf54174bcf864c7c45bb6b272d55ad8f
#
_entry.id   cf54174bcf864c7c45bb6b272d55ad8f
#
_cell.length_a   1.000
_cell.length_b   1.000
_cell.length_c   1.000
_cell.angle_alpha   90.00
_cell.angle_beta   90.00
_cell.angle_gamma   90.00
#
_symmetry.space_group_name_H-M   'P 1'
#
loop_
_entity.id
_entity.type
_entity.pdbx_description
1 polymer ?
#
loop_
_entity_poly.entity_id
_entity_poly.type
_entity_poly.pdbx_seq_one_letter_code
_entity_poly.pdbx_strand_id
1 'polypeptide(L)'
;MKRKQFVFTVFFFLASVIVPGWTQANDNLSKNKNPEEVVKAAVIGGMTMTGMWQKVSEMFEVKTGIKVEVVATGPRAVIETPFKQGEADLLTMHSGDITTDLVADGYGINMVPWTHNNTVIIGPAEDPAGIKGMKSGAEALKKIAATRSKYLDMWGIGKREISQKMWKKAGIFPPEGDWVIKEKRRSTEEILICLSEQKAYSFFGRIPVLFEKREFSGLEIMVEDDPDMMRPYIVMLANPKAFPHVNYEGAKKLQNFLLSKEVQDFLGKFKADEFGGVPLFYPLRNKALEEKNIRKQ
;
A
#
# COMPACT_ATOMS: atom_id res chain seq x y z
N MET A 1 51.70 47.24 29.93
CA MET A 1 51.34 47.86 28.66
C MET A 1 49.81 48.10 28.61
N LYS A 2 49.40 49.35 28.70
CA LYS A 2 47.99 49.77 28.79
C LYS A 2 47.41 49.91 27.36
N ARG A 3 46.35 49.20 27.05
CA ARG A 3 45.57 49.44 25.80
C ARG A 3 44.38 50.34 26.13
N LYS A 4 44.36 51.50 25.48
CA LYS A 4 43.31 52.51 25.55
C LYS A 4 42.04 52.04 24.78
N GLN A 5 40.88 52.15 25.42
CA GLN A 5 39.58 52.06 24.77
C GLN A 5 39.25 53.41 24.09
N PHE A 6 38.89 53.32 22.83
CA PHE A 6 38.31 54.44 22.10
C PHE A 6 36.78 54.27 22.03
N VAL A 7 36.06 55.21 22.63
CA VAL A 7 34.61 55.33 22.55
C VAL A 7 34.29 56.28 21.39
N PHE A 8 33.60 55.70 20.39
CA PHE A 8 33.00 56.54 19.33
C PHE A 8 31.53 56.76 19.61
N THR A 9 31.17 57.98 19.94
CA THR A 9 29.76 58.40 20.09
C THR A 9 29.28 58.87 18.72
N VAL A 10 28.32 58.15 18.11
CA VAL A 10 27.66 58.54 16.87
C VAL A 10 26.28 59.08 17.22
N PHE A 11 26.08 60.37 16.96
CA PHE A 11 24.79 61.04 17.02
C PHE A 11 23.96 60.62 15.78
N PHE A 12 22.80 59.99 15.98
CA PHE A 12 21.83 59.78 14.91
C PHE A 12 20.73 60.85 14.98
N PHE A 13 20.65 61.67 13.91
CA PHE A 13 19.54 62.57 13.69
C PHE A 13 18.30 61.76 13.25
N LEU A 14 17.20 61.89 13.99
CA LEU A 14 15.90 61.37 13.57
C LEU A 14 15.27 62.31 12.53
N ALA A 15 15.22 61.89 11.29
CA ALA A 15 14.35 62.50 10.29
C ALA A 15 13.07 61.68 10.20
N SER A 16 11.97 62.22 10.69
CA SER A 16 10.65 61.61 10.56
C SER A 16 10.12 61.76 9.14
N VAL A 17 10.12 60.73 8.35
CA VAL A 17 9.39 60.65 7.09
C VAL A 17 8.05 59.98 7.33
N ILE A 18 6.99 60.75 7.28
CA ILE A 18 5.62 60.28 7.24
C ILE A 18 5.35 59.76 5.83
N VAL A 19 5.21 58.44 5.67
CA VAL A 19 4.71 57.80 4.45
C VAL A 19 3.26 57.41 4.69
N PRO A 20 2.31 57.87 3.85
CA PRO A 20 0.91 57.54 4.02
C PRO A 20 0.60 56.10 3.54
N GLY A 21 -0.09 55.40 4.38
CA GLY A 21 -1.05 54.35 4.06
C GLY A 21 -0.73 53.35 2.96
N TRP A 22 -0.04 52.27 3.30
CA TRP A 22 -0.20 51.02 2.58
C TRP A 22 -1.10 50.16 3.43
N THR A 23 -2.31 49.92 2.93
CA THR A 23 -3.28 48.96 3.42
C THR A 23 -2.60 47.61 3.50
N GLN A 24 -2.52 47.07 4.72
CA GLN A 24 -2.24 45.65 4.95
C GLN A 24 -3.32 44.84 4.23
N ALA A 25 -2.98 44.34 3.05
CA ALA A 25 -3.75 43.30 2.41
C ALA A 25 -3.66 42.06 3.29
N ASN A 26 -4.85 41.54 3.63
CA ASN A 26 -5.11 40.42 4.48
C ASN A 26 -4.24 39.21 4.18
N ASP A 27 -3.21 38.96 4.98
CA ASP A 27 -2.54 37.67 5.15
C ASP A 27 -3.32 36.71 6.08
N ASN A 28 -4.63 36.91 6.22
CA ASN A 28 -5.50 36.03 7.02
C ASN A 28 -6.18 34.91 6.23
N LEU A 29 -5.68 34.58 5.04
CA LEU A 29 -6.26 33.49 4.22
C LEU A 29 -5.69 32.09 4.49
N SER A 30 -4.81 31.92 5.51
CA SER A 30 -4.20 30.60 5.74
C SER A 30 -4.46 29.97 7.14
N LYS A 31 -5.36 30.52 7.97
CA LYS A 31 -5.51 30.05 9.36
C LYS A 31 -6.92 29.69 9.82
N ASN A 32 -7.85 29.34 8.94
CA ASN A 32 -9.10 28.72 9.35
C ASN A 32 -9.56 27.72 8.29
N LYS A 33 -8.76 26.68 8.01
CA LYS A 33 -9.31 25.48 7.36
C LYS A 33 -10.12 24.75 8.42
N ASN A 34 -11.41 24.65 8.18
CA ASN A 34 -12.34 23.85 8.95
C ASN A 34 -11.76 22.43 9.07
N PRO A 35 -11.68 21.77 10.24
CA PRO A 35 -11.16 20.40 10.37
C PRO A 35 -11.83 19.40 9.43
N GLU A 36 -13.05 19.68 8.97
CA GLU A 36 -13.76 18.87 7.98
C GLU A 36 -13.22 18.99 6.54
N GLU A 37 -12.35 19.95 6.25
CA GLU A 37 -11.85 20.18 4.87
C GLU A 37 -10.67 19.28 4.47
N VAL A 38 -10.04 18.59 5.41
CA VAL A 38 -8.88 17.73 5.13
C VAL A 38 -8.98 16.40 5.87
N VAL A 39 -8.77 15.30 5.17
CA VAL A 39 -8.59 13.96 5.75
C VAL A 39 -7.14 13.54 5.58
N LYS A 40 -6.48 13.23 6.69
CA LYS A 40 -5.10 12.75 6.73
C LYS A 40 -5.05 11.23 6.61
N ALA A 41 -4.35 10.72 5.61
CA ALA A 41 -4.31 9.30 5.32
C ALA A 41 -2.89 8.72 5.42
N ALA A 42 -2.77 7.59 6.09
CA ALA A 42 -1.59 6.72 6.06
C ALA A 42 -1.84 5.60 5.03
N VAL A 43 -1.04 5.55 3.97
CA VAL A 43 -1.35 4.76 2.76
C VAL A 43 -0.19 3.85 2.41
N ILE A 44 -0.48 2.55 2.22
CA ILE A 44 0.55 1.58 1.78
C ILE A 44 1.15 1.97 0.42
N GLY A 45 2.47 1.88 0.29
CA GLY A 45 3.23 2.40 -0.85
C GLY A 45 2.77 1.95 -2.23
N GLY A 46 2.25 0.74 -2.39
CA GLY A 46 1.76 0.26 -3.68
C GLY A 46 0.56 1.05 -4.24
N MET A 47 -0.27 1.65 -3.38
CA MET A 47 -1.41 2.47 -3.82
C MET A 47 -0.96 3.85 -4.31
N THR A 48 0.03 4.44 -3.65
CA THR A 48 0.59 5.75 -4.04
C THR A 48 1.52 5.62 -5.25
N MET A 49 2.38 4.59 -5.28
CA MET A 49 3.31 4.31 -6.38
C MET A 49 2.61 4.16 -7.73
N THR A 50 1.44 3.52 -7.75
CA THR A 50 0.66 3.31 -8.98
C THR A 50 -0.14 4.53 -9.42
N GLY A 51 -0.26 5.56 -8.56
CA GLY A 51 -1.15 6.71 -8.76
C GLY A 51 -2.63 6.42 -8.45
N MET A 52 -2.97 5.20 -8.01
CA MET A 52 -4.36 4.82 -7.72
C MET A 52 -4.94 5.67 -6.59
N TRP A 53 -4.20 5.79 -5.49
CA TRP A 53 -4.65 6.59 -4.33
C TRP A 53 -4.88 8.06 -4.70
N GLN A 54 -3.99 8.64 -5.50
CA GLN A 54 -4.16 10.00 -5.99
C GLN A 54 -5.47 10.17 -6.77
N LYS A 55 -5.76 9.26 -7.71
CA LYS A 55 -6.99 9.33 -8.52
C LYS A 55 -8.25 9.21 -7.66
N VAL A 56 -8.28 8.30 -6.71
CA VAL A 56 -9.42 8.14 -5.81
C VAL A 56 -9.58 9.36 -4.89
N SER A 57 -8.48 9.95 -4.43
CA SER A 57 -8.50 11.18 -3.64
C SER A 57 -9.04 12.37 -4.44
N GLU A 58 -8.61 12.53 -5.70
CA GLU A 58 -9.14 13.57 -6.61
C GLU A 58 -10.65 13.38 -6.83
N MET A 59 -11.13 12.16 -7.08
CA MET A 59 -12.54 11.85 -7.23
C MET A 59 -13.33 12.21 -5.97
N PHE A 60 -12.79 11.92 -4.78
CA PHE A 60 -13.42 12.25 -3.51
C PHE A 60 -13.49 13.77 -3.28
N GLU A 61 -12.39 14.48 -3.55
CA GLU A 61 -12.33 15.94 -3.41
C GLU A 61 -13.32 16.64 -4.35
N VAL A 62 -13.40 16.21 -5.61
CA VAL A 62 -14.38 16.74 -6.59
C VAL A 62 -15.82 16.55 -6.09
N LYS A 63 -16.10 15.40 -5.47
CA LYS A 63 -17.46 15.07 -5.03
C LYS A 63 -17.89 15.72 -3.74
N THR A 64 -16.93 15.97 -2.83
CA THR A 64 -17.23 16.37 -1.44
C THR A 64 -16.65 17.73 -1.05
N GLY A 65 -15.68 18.24 -1.80
CA GLY A 65 -14.89 19.41 -1.43
C GLY A 65 -13.83 19.12 -0.33
N ILE A 66 -13.77 17.88 0.18
CA ILE A 66 -12.84 17.47 1.25
C ILE A 66 -11.54 16.99 0.62
N LYS A 67 -10.41 17.58 1.00
CA LYS A 67 -9.08 17.17 0.54
C LYS A 67 -8.61 15.92 1.27
N VAL A 68 -7.81 15.11 0.59
CA VAL A 68 -7.10 13.98 1.20
C VAL A 68 -5.60 14.26 1.17
N GLU A 69 -5.00 14.34 2.35
CA GLU A 69 -3.56 14.52 2.53
C GLU A 69 -2.92 13.18 2.90
N VAL A 70 -1.88 12.76 2.17
CA VAL A 70 -1.10 11.58 2.52
C VAL A 70 0.00 12.00 3.50
N VAL A 71 -0.18 11.71 4.78
CA VAL A 71 0.79 12.04 5.84
C VAL A 71 1.89 11.00 5.97
N ALA A 72 1.63 9.76 5.54
CA ALA A 72 2.63 8.70 5.48
C ALA A 72 2.34 7.73 4.34
N THR A 73 3.40 7.32 3.62
CA THR A 73 3.32 6.28 2.60
C THR A 73 4.59 5.44 2.59
N GLY A 74 4.47 4.14 2.30
CA GLY A 74 5.60 3.22 2.28
C GLY A 74 5.23 1.81 2.77
N PRO A 75 6.22 1.05 3.26
CA PRO A 75 5.99 -0.23 3.92
C PRO A 75 5.19 -0.08 5.22
N ARG A 76 4.63 -1.20 5.72
CA ARG A 76 3.78 -1.23 6.92
C ARG A 76 4.36 -0.45 8.10
N ALA A 77 5.63 -0.66 8.43
CA ALA A 77 6.28 -0.01 9.57
C ALA A 77 6.31 1.53 9.46
N VAL A 78 6.33 2.07 8.24
CA VAL A 78 6.34 3.52 8.00
C VAL A 78 4.97 4.14 8.24
N ILE A 79 3.89 3.44 7.83
CA ILE A 79 2.52 3.98 7.91
C ILE A 79 1.82 3.65 9.23
N GLU A 80 2.25 2.63 9.94
CA GLU A 80 1.68 2.20 11.22
C GLU A 80 1.94 3.21 12.34
N THR A 81 3.16 3.73 12.43
CA THR A 81 3.59 4.63 13.49
C THR A 81 2.76 5.93 13.54
N PRO A 82 2.61 6.71 12.45
CA PRO A 82 1.77 7.91 12.46
C PRO A 82 0.30 7.60 12.79
N PHE A 83 -0.22 6.45 12.36
CA PHE A 83 -1.57 6.05 12.70
C PHE A 83 -1.74 5.76 14.20
N LYS A 84 -0.79 5.07 14.83
CA LYS A 84 -0.76 4.82 16.27
C LYS A 84 -0.58 6.09 17.11
N GLN A 85 -0.05 7.14 16.53
CA GLN A 85 0.13 8.45 17.17
C GLN A 85 -1.07 9.39 16.96
N GLY A 86 -2.08 8.97 16.18
CA GLY A 86 -3.24 9.79 15.84
C GLY A 86 -2.91 10.92 14.84
N GLU A 87 -1.79 10.83 14.14
CA GLU A 87 -1.40 11.79 13.09
C GLU A 87 -2.14 11.56 11.77
N ALA A 88 -2.73 10.39 11.59
CA ALA A 88 -3.57 10.03 10.46
C ALA A 88 -5.00 9.71 10.92
N ASP A 89 -5.99 10.21 10.19
CA ASP A 89 -7.41 9.97 10.42
C ASP A 89 -7.86 8.61 9.87
N LEU A 90 -7.12 8.10 8.88
CA LEU A 90 -7.43 6.89 8.15
C LEU A 90 -6.14 6.14 7.79
N LEU A 91 -6.18 4.79 7.91
CA LEU A 91 -5.12 3.88 7.47
C LEU A 91 -5.66 2.94 6.40
N THR A 92 -4.91 2.76 5.31
CA THR A 92 -5.17 1.69 4.34
C THR A 92 -3.92 0.89 4.02
N MET A 93 -4.02 -0.43 4.18
CA MET A 93 -2.94 -1.38 3.93
C MET A 93 -3.47 -2.80 3.72
N HIS A 94 -2.61 -3.75 3.38
CA HIS A 94 -3.01 -5.15 3.35
C HIS A 94 -3.50 -5.63 4.72
N SER A 95 -4.57 -6.43 4.73
CA SER A 95 -5.02 -7.14 5.93
C SER A 95 -3.93 -8.07 6.48
N GLY A 96 -4.00 -8.36 7.76
CA GLY A 96 -3.11 -9.28 8.47
C GLY A 96 -3.14 -9.05 9.98
N ASP A 97 -2.30 -9.75 10.71
CA ASP A 97 -2.26 -9.71 12.18
C ASP A 97 -2.13 -8.27 12.70
N ILE A 98 -1.21 -7.47 12.12
CA ILE A 98 -1.00 -6.07 12.51
C ILE A 98 -2.28 -5.24 12.44
N THR A 99 -3.12 -5.44 11.42
CA THR A 99 -4.35 -4.66 11.28
C THR A 99 -5.40 -5.07 12.31
N THR A 100 -5.40 -6.33 12.69
CA THR A 100 -6.25 -6.85 13.77
C THR A 100 -5.78 -6.35 15.13
N ASP A 101 -4.45 -6.34 15.35
CA ASP A 101 -3.85 -5.82 16.58
C ASP A 101 -4.15 -4.32 16.77
N LEU A 102 -4.07 -3.52 15.70
CA LEU A 102 -4.43 -2.09 15.76
C LEU A 102 -5.87 -1.85 16.24
N VAL A 103 -6.80 -2.76 15.87
CA VAL A 103 -8.19 -2.70 16.37
C VAL A 103 -8.29 -3.21 17.80
N ALA A 104 -7.63 -4.32 18.12
CA ALA A 104 -7.65 -4.91 19.47
C ALA A 104 -7.04 -3.97 20.52
N ASP A 105 -5.97 -3.27 20.15
CA ASP A 105 -5.29 -2.29 21.01
C ASP A 105 -6.03 -0.93 21.07
N GLY A 106 -7.12 -0.77 20.31
CA GLY A 106 -7.95 0.42 20.33
C GLY A 106 -7.45 1.62 19.55
N TYR A 107 -6.39 1.48 18.74
CA TYR A 107 -5.91 2.56 17.86
C TYR A 107 -6.86 2.82 16.69
N GLY A 108 -7.41 1.75 16.11
CA GLY A 108 -8.30 1.81 14.95
C GLY A 108 -9.68 1.23 15.21
N ILE A 109 -10.67 1.72 14.47
CA ILE A 109 -12.06 1.24 14.48
C ILE A 109 -12.59 1.11 13.05
N ASN A 110 -13.73 0.45 12.88
CA ASN A 110 -14.43 0.33 11.59
C ASN A 110 -13.51 -0.19 10.47
N MET A 111 -12.70 -1.21 10.77
CA MET A 111 -11.85 -1.86 9.79
C MET A 111 -12.70 -2.66 8.79
N VAL A 112 -12.61 -2.31 7.51
CA VAL A 112 -13.34 -3.00 6.43
C VAL A 112 -12.42 -3.26 5.23
N PRO A 113 -12.56 -4.39 4.52
CA PRO A 113 -11.90 -4.58 3.23
C PRO A 113 -12.53 -3.66 2.19
N TRP A 114 -11.75 -3.15 1.22
CA TRP A 114 -12.28 -2.30 0.15
C TRP A 114 -11.74 -2.59 -1.25
N THR A 115 -10.59 -3.27 -1.36
CA THR A 115 -10.02 -3.71 -2.64
C THR A 115 -9.09 -4.90 -2.44
N HIS A 116 -8.66 -5.51 -3.54
CA HIS A 116 -7.66 -6.58 -3.55
C HIS A 116 -6.55 -6.25 -4.53
N ASN A 117 -5.38 -6.87 -4.35
CA ASN A 117 -4.35 -6.94 -5.39
C ASN A 117 -3.81 -8.36 -5.53
N ASN A 118 -3.05 -8.60 -6.59
CA ASN A 118 -2.45 -9.89 -6.86
C ASN A 118 -1.09 -10.06 -6.19
N THR A 119 -0.89 -11.24 -5.62
CA THR A 119 0.41 -11.87 -5.48
C THR A 119 0.62 -12.75 -6.73
N VAL A 120 1.85 -12.78 -7.24
CA VAL A 120 2.24 -13.56 -8.42
C VAL A 120 3.30 -14.58 -8.04
N ILE A 121 3.47 -15.62 -8.85
CA ILE A 121 4.68 -16.44 -8.81
C ILE A 121 5.62 -15.90 -9.88
N ILE A 122 6.82 -15.49 -9.48
CA ILE A 122 7.91 -15.13 -10.37
C ILE A 122 8.90 -16.27 -10.46
N GLY A 123 9.62 -16.37 -11.56
CA GLY A 123 10.63 -17.41 -11.76
C GLY A 123 11.53 -17.11 -12.96
N PRO A 124 12.50 -18.00 -13.25
CA PRO A 124 13.42 -17.83 -14.35
C PRO A 124 12.71 -17.87 -15.70
N ALA A 125 13.16 -17.05 -16.65
CA ALA A 125 12.59 -16.96 -17.98
C ALA A 125 12.59 -18.30 -18.75
N GLU A 126 13.53 -19.17 -18.44
CA GLU A 126 13.66 -20.53 -19.03
C GLU A 126 12.55 -21.49 -18.58
N ASP A 127 11.86 -21.18 -17.49
CA ASP A 127 10.72 -21.92 -16.94
C ASP A 127 10.92 -23.44 -16.84
N PRO A 128 11.90 -23.94 -16.10
CA PRO A 128 12.18 -25.39 -16.02
C PRO A 128 11.01 -26.21 -15.45
N ALA A 129 10.10 -25.61 -14.70
CA ALA A 129 8.90 -26.27 -14.20
C ALA A 129 7.72 -26.25 -15.20
N GLY A 130 7.79 -25.47 -16.28
CA GLY A 130 6.73 -25.36 -17.28
C GLY A 130 5.44 -24.77 -16.72
N ILE A 131 5.52 -23.70 -15.93
CA ILE A 131 4.37 -23.10 -15.23
C ILE A 131 3.93 -21.76 -15.79
N LYS A 132 4.66 -21.18 -16.73
CA LYS A 132 4.34 -19.88 -17.31
C LYS A 132 2.96 -19.86 -17.96
N GLY A 133 2.15 -18.89 -17.58
CA GLY A 133 0.78 -18.71 -18.08
C GLY A 133 -0.27 -19.58 -17.38
N MET A 134 0.10 -20.42 -16.42
CA MET A 134 -0.86 -21.17 -15.61
C MET A 134 -1.74 -20.22 -14.79
N LYS A 135 -3.01 -20.63 -14.57
CA LYS A 135 -4.01 -19.83 -13.81
C LYS A 135 -4.24 -20.33 -12.38
N SER A 136 -3.59 -21.42 -11.99
CA SER A 136 -3.64 -21.95 -10.64
C SER A 136 -2.25 -21.98 -10.01
N GLY A 137 -2.04 -21.19 -8.98
CA GLY A 137 -0.80 -21.20 -8.22
C GLY A 137 -0.55 -22.53 -7.51
N ALA A 138 -1.60 -23.21 -7.03
CA ALA A 138 -1.48 -24.51 -6.40
C ALA A 138 -0.99 -25.59 -7.39
N GLU A 139 -1.53 -25.63 -8.61
CA GLU A 139 -1.09 -26.56 -9.64
C GLU A 139 0.33 -26.24 -10.13
N ALA A 140 0.68 -24.94 -10.22
CA ALA A 140 2.04 -24.52 -10.52
C ALA A 140 3.03 -25.00 -9.44
N LEU A 141 2.69 -24.89 -8.17
CA LEU A 141 3.52 -25.40 -7.07
C LEU A 141 3.70 -26.92 -7.11
N LYS A 142 2.67 -27.67 -7.49
CA LYS A 142 2.81 -29.14 -7.73
C LYS A 142 3.84 -29.45 -8.82
N LYS A 143 3.84 -28.68 -9.92
CA LYS A 143 4.83 -28.85 -10.98
C LYS A 143 6.24 -28.47 -10.51
N ILE A 144 6.41 -27.37 -9.78
CA ILE A 144 7.70 -26.98 -9.21
C ILE A 144 8.26 -28.11 -8.34
N ALA A 145 7.42 -28.69 -7.45
CA ALA A 145 7.82 -29.82 -6.60
C ALA A 145 8.14 -31.07 -7.41
N ALA A 146 7.31 -31.43 -8.40
CA ALA A 146 7.50 -32.63 -9.23
C ALA A 146 8.80 -32.57 -10.07
N THR A 147 9.13 -31.39 -10.59
CA THR A 147 10.37 -31.18 -11.33
C THR A 147 11.58 -30.89 -10.44
N ARG A 148 11.38 -30.77 -9.13
CA ARG A 148 12.40 -30.34 -8.15
C ARG A 148 13.08 -29.03 -8.56
N SER A 149 12.36 -28.16 -9.27
CA SER A 149 12.84 -26.84 -9.64
C SER A 149 13.05 -25.99 -8.39
N LYS A 150 14.10 -25.17 -8.36
CA LYS A 150 14.46 -24.39 -7.17
C LYS A 150 13.31 -23.45 -6.77
N TYR A 151 12.95 -23.47 -5.50
CA TYR A 151 11.91 -22.62 -4.92
C TYR A 151 12.46 -21.90 -3.69
N LEU A 152 12.34 -20.59 -3.66
CA LEU A 152 12.73 -19.76 -2.53
C LEU A 152 11.53 -19.61 -1.59
N ASP A 153 11.60 -20.26 -0.43
CA ASP A 153 10.60 -20.14 0.63
C ASP A 153 10.86 -18.87 1.45
N MET A 154 10.04 -17.85 1.20
CA MET A 154 10.22 -16.53 1.78
C MET A 154 9.60 -16.41 3.17
N TRP A 155 10.37 -15.87 4.10
CA TRP A 155 9.95 -15.59 5.48
C TRP A 155 9.29 -14.21 5.67
N GLY A 156 9.05 -13.44 4.61
CA GLY A 156 8.43 -12.11 4.67
C GLY A 156 6.96 -12.20 5.09
N ILE A 157 6.60 -11.45 6.16
CA ILE A 157 5.21 -11.29 6.60
C ILE A 157 4.32 -10.91 5.41
N GLY A 158 3.21 -11.60 5.22
CA GLY A 158 2.23 -11.33 4.18
C GLY A 158 2.42 -12.08 2.85
N LYS A 159 3.62 -12.26 2.35
CA LYS A 159 3.90 -13.20 1.25
C LYS A 159 3.88 -14.64 1.77
N ARG A 160 4.34 -14.83 2.99
CA ARG A 160 4.34 -16.11 3.69
C ARG A 160 2.92 -16.68 3.85
N GLU A 161 1.94 -15.86 4.24
CA GLU A 161 0.55 -16.31 4.40
C GLU A 161 -0.01 -16.89 3.08
N ILE A 162 0.21 -16.18 1.97
CA ILE A 162 -0.21 -16.65 0.64
C ILE A 162 0.57 -17.91 0.25
N SER A 163 1.89 -17.92 0.41
CA SER A 163 2.73 -19.08 0.10
C SER A 163 2.26 -20.31 0.87
N GLN A 164 2.08 -20.22 2.19
CA GLN A 164 1.60 -21.34 3.02
C GLN A 164 0.21 -21.82 2.61
N LYS A 165 -0.72 -20.90 2.36
CA LYS A 165 -2.06 -21.22 1.85
C LYS A 165 -1.99 -22.02 0.55
N MET A 166 -1.16 -21.56 -0.39
CA MET A 166 -1.04 -22.19 -1.70
C MET A 166 -0.35 -23.55 -1.64
N TRP A 167 0.71 -23.72 -0.84
CA TRP A 167 1.34 -25.02 -0.60
C TRP A 167 0.41 -26.01 0.08
N LYS A 168 -0.38 -25.57 1.07
CA LYS A 168 -1.44 -26.40 1.68
C LYS A 168 -2.47 -26.83 0.64
N LYS A 169 -2.90 -25.91 -0.22
CA LYS A 169 -3.83 -26.21 -1.32
C LYS A 169 -3.25 -27.17 -2.35
N ALA A 170 -1.94 -27.10 -2.59
CA ALA A 170 -1.22 -28.05 -3.42
C ALA A 170 -1.08 -29.43 -2.78
N GLY A 171 -1.39 -29.60 -1.51
CA GLY A 171 -1.20 -30.85 -0.75
C GLY A 171 0.25 -31.12 -0.37
N ILE A 172 1.11 -30.11 -0.44
CA ILE A 172 2.56 -30.19 -0.18
C ILE A 172 2.92 -29.10 0.85
N PHE A 173 2.82 -29.42 2.15
CA PHE A 173 3.13 -28.44 3.18
C PHE A 173 3.68 -29.11 4.46
N PRO A 174 4.84 -28.57 4.96
CA PRO A 174 5.70 -27.57 4.32
C PRO A 174 6.43 -28.13 3.09
N PRO A 175 6.83 -27.29 2.11
CA PRO A 175 7.69 -27.77 1.04
C PRO A 175 9.08 -28.10 1.59
N GLU A 176 9.61 -29.28 1.24
CA GLU A 176 10.88 -29.77 1.74
C GLU A 176 11.69 -30.45 0.66
N GLY A 177 13.01 -30.41 0.82
CA GLY A 177 13.97 -31.04 -0.08
C GLY A 177 15.10 -30.08 -0.48
N ASP A 178 16.05 -30.60 -1.23
CA ASP A 178 17.24 -29.86 -1.74
C ASP A 178 16.91 -28.78 -2.77
N TRP A 179 15.69 -28.81 -3.32
CA TRP A 179 15.15 -27.82 -4.23
C TRP A 179 14.52 -26.60 -3.51
N VAL A 180 14.31 -26.68 -2.18
CA VAL A 180 13.74 -25.60 -1.37
C VAL A 180 14.85 -24.79 -0.73
N ILE A 181 14.95 -23.52 -1.11
CA ILE A 181 15.89 -22.55 -0.55
C ILE A 181 15.20 -21.86 0.62
N LYS A 182 15.69 -22.04 1.85
CA LYS A 182 15.16 -21.41 3.06
C LYS A 182 16.01 -20.19 3.40
N GLU A 183 15.45 -19.00 3.18
CA GLU A 183 16.12 -17.72 3.45
C GLU A 183 15.53 -17.05 4.67
N LYS A 184 16.37 -16.65 5.63
CA LYS A 184 15.90 -16.12 6.91
C LYS A 184 15.56 -14.64 6.90
N ARG A 185 16.34 -13.80 6.29
CA ARG A 185 16.11 -12.35 6.20
C ARG A 185 16.94 -11.76 5.07
N ARG A 186 16.27 -11.21 4.06
CA ARG A 186 16.93 -10.45 3.00
C ARG A 186 16.09 -9.23 2.63
N SER A 187 16.74 -8.19 2.16
CA SER A 187 16.08 -7.08 1.49
C SER A 187 15.38 -7.60 0.22
N THR A 188 14.46 -6.82 -0.33
CA THR A 188 13.81 -7.18 -1.59
C THR A 188 14.84 -7.39 -2.71
N GLU A 189 15.88 -6.57 -2.73
CA GLU A 189 16.96 -6.65 -3.72
C GLU A 189 17.77 -7.94 -3.60
N GLU A 190 18.21 -8.30 -2.39
CA GLU A 190 18.92 -9.58 -2.14
C GLU A 190 18.06 -10.79 -2.51
N ILE A 191 16.75 -10.72 -2.30
CA ILE A 191 15.82 -11.78 -2.71
C ILE A 191 15.79 -11.89 -4.23
N LEU A 192 15.70 -10.79 -4.96
CA LEU A 192 15.66 -10.80 -6.42
C LEU A 192 16.98 -11.29 -7.01
N ILE A 193 18.13 -10.90 -6.45
CA ILE A 193 19.44 -11.41 -6.81
C ILE A 193 19.48 -12.94 -6.60
N CYS A 194 19.08 -13.41 -5.42
CA CYS A 194 19.05 -14.84 -5.11
C CYS A 194 18.15 -15.63 -6.08
N LEU A 195 16.95 -15.11 -6.37
CA LEU A 195 16.02 -15.75 -7.33
C LEU A 195 16.65 -15.85 -8.74
N SER A 196 17.30 -14.80 -9.21
CA SER A 196 17.96 -14.76 -10.50
C SER A 196 19.15 -15.73 -10.55
N GLU A 197 20.08 -15.65 -9.58
CA GLU A 197 21.27 -16.50 -9.51
C GLU A 197 20.95 -17.99 -9.36
N GLN A 198 19.96 -18.32 -8.53
CA GLN A 198 19.53 -19.69 -8.26
C GLN A 198 18.53 -20.21 -9.29
N LYS A 199 18.08 -19.36 -10.23
CA LYS A 199 17.00 -19.67 -11.18
C LYS A 199 15.78 -20.26 -10.45
N ALA A 200 15.37 -19.61 -9.38
CA ALA A 200 14.35 -20.09 -8.47
C ALA A 200 13.01 -19.40 -8.66
N TYR A 201 11.95 -20.11 -8.29
CA TYR A 201 10.59 -19.57 -8.22
C TYR A 201 10.30 -19.03 -6.82
N SER A 202 9.43 -18.00 -6.72
CA SER A 202 8.90 -17.54 -5.43
C SER A 202 7.66 -16.68 -5.60
N PHE A 203 6.94 -16.47 -4.50
CA PHE A 203 5.84 -15.50 -4.46
C PHE A 203 6.34 -14.06 -4.37
N PHE A 204 5.71 -13.16 -5.12
CA PHE A 204 6.03 -11.75 -5.10
C PHE A 204 4.76 -10.88 -5.26
N GLY A 205 4.78 -9.63 -4.83
CA GLY A 205 3.70 -8.69 -5.11
C GLY A 205 3.73 -8.27 -6.59
N ARG A 206 2.58 -8.31 -7.29
CA ARG A 206 2.50 -7.90 -8.69
C ARG A 206 2.89 -6.45 -8.91
N ILE A 207 2.42 -5.54 -8.05
CA ILE A 207 2.71 -4.11 -8.17
C ILE A 207 4.22 -3.82 -8.07
N PRO A 208 4.98 -4.31 -7.07
CA PRO A 208 6.42 -4.16 -7.07
C PRO A 208 7.11 -4.68 -8.32
N VAL A 209 6.68 -5.82 -8.86
CA VAL A 209 7.26 -6.38 -10.09
C VAL A 209 7.10 -5.43 -11.28
N LEU A 210 5.93 -4.77 -11.39
CA LEU A 210 5.60 -3.90 -12.53
C LEU A 210 6.12 -2.46 -12.38
N PHE A 211 6.23 -1.94 -11.18
CA PHE A 211 6.48 -0.52 -10.92
C PHE A 211 7.83 -0.19 -10.25
N GLU A 212 8.41 -1.12 -9.50
CA GLU A 212 9.76 -0.91 -9.00
C GLU A 212 10.72 -1.07 -10.19
N LYS A 213 11.47 0.00 -10.49
CA LYS A 213 12.51 0.03 -11.54
C LYS A 213 13.73 -0.81 -11.14
N ARG A 214 13.51 -2.03 -10.67
CA ARG A 214 14.55 -2.98 -10.32
C ARG A 214 14.80 -3.87 -11.52
N GLU A 215 16.03 -4.16 -11.81
CA GLU A 215 16.36 -5.15 -12.81
C GLU A 215 15.96 -6.54 -12.31
N PHE A 216 14.84 -7.03 -12.79
CA PHE A 216 14.44 -8.43 -12.69
C PHE A 216 15.18 -9.25 -13.75
N SER A 217 16.52 -9.21 -13.73
CA SER A 217 17.34 -9.87 -14.74
C SER A 217 17.03 -11.36 -14.80
N GLY A 218 16.47 -11.81 -15.93
CA GLY A 218 16.12 -13.20 -16.16
C GLY A 218 14.93 -13.73 -15.35
N LEU A 219 14.17 -12.85 -14.64
CA LEU A 219 12.95 -13.23 -13.92
C LEU A 219 11.71 -12.69 -14.63
N GLU A 220 10.66 -13.51 -14.66
CA GLU A 220 9.38 -13.16 -15.26
C GLU A 220 8.21 -13.52 -14.34
N ILE A 221 7.04 -12.94 -14.58
CA ILE A 221 5.79 -13.39 -13.98
C ILE A 221 5.39 -14.70 -14.64
N MET A 222 5.32 -15.76 -13.86
CA MET A 222 4.96 -17.11 -14.31
C MET A 222 3.47 -17.40 -14.12
N VAL A 223 2.93 -17.03 -12.96
CA VAL A 223 1.52 -17.24 -12.61
C VAL A 223 0.96 -15.97 -12.02
N GLU A 224 -0.14 -15.50 -12.57
CA GLU A 224 -0.91 -14.37 -12.08
C GLU A 224 -2.41 -14.62 -12.22
N ASP A 225 -3.19 -13.77 -11.56
CA ASP A 225 -4.65 -13.75 -11.66
C ASP A 225 -5.36 -15.00 -11.08
N ASP A 226 -4.69 -15.71 -10.14
CA ASP A 226 -5.33 -16.72 -9.31
C ASP A 226 -6.09 -16.04 -8.16
N PRO A 227 -7.45 -16.22 -8.05
CA PRO A 227 -8.24 -15.65 -6.97
C PRO A 227 -7.74 -16.02 -5.56
N ASP A 228 -7.08 -17.17 -5.39
CA ASP A 228 -6.53 -17.60 -4.11
C ASP A 228 -5.22 -16.91 -3.75
N MET A 229 -4.56 -16.27 -4.71
CA MET A 229 -3.36 -15.47 -4.52
C MET A 229 -3.65 -13.97 -4.32
N MET A 230 -4.92 -13.58 -4.34
CA MET A 230 -5.33 -12.20 -4.07
C MET A 230 -5.26 -11.89 -2.58
N ARG A 231 -4.83 -10.68 -2.28
CA ARG A 231 -4.75 -10.15 -0.91
C ARG A 231 -5.68 -8.96 -0.75
N PRO A 232 -6.56 -8.97 0.27
CA PRO A 232 -7.39 -7.83 0.55
C PRO A 232 -6.57 -6.68 1.15
N TYR A 233 -6.94 -5.47 0.78
CA TYR A 233 -6.60 -4.26 1.50
C TYR A 233 -7.76 -3.86 2.38
N ILE A 234 -7.44 -3.40 3.56
CA ILE A 234 -8.39 -2.80 4.48
C ILE A 234 -8.27 -1.29 4.48
N VAL A 235 -9.35 -0.65 4.87
CA VAL A 235 -9.37 0.73 5.32
C VAL A 235 -9.93 0.75 6.74
N MET A 236 -9.27 1.46 7.66
CA MET A 236 -9.73 1.63 9.03
C MET A 236 -9.62 3.09 9.45
N LEU A 237 -10.47 3.50 10.36
CA LEU A 237 -10.51 4.85 10.90
C LEU A 237 -9.74 4.91 12.21
N ALA A 238 -9.04 6.00 12.46
CA ALA A 238 -8.49 6.28 13.78
C ALA A 238 -9.60 6.36 14.81
N ASN A 239 -9.34 5.87 16.01
CA ASN A 239 -10.34 5.83 17.08
C ASN A 239 -10.48 7.22 17.74
N PRO A 240 -11.62 7.93 17.59
CA PRO A 240 -11.78 9.26 18.15
C PRO A 240 -11.83 9.28 19.70
N LYS A 241 -12.04 8.12 20.34
CA LYS A 241 -11.93 8.00 21.80
C LYS A 241 -10.48 8.00 22.27
N ALA A 242 -9.57 7.45 21.46
CA ALA A 242 -8.13 7.47 21.73
C ALA A 242 -7.50 8.79 21.24
N PHE A 243 -8.00 9.35 20.13
CA PHE A 243 -7.46 10.53 19.47
C PHE A 243 -8.56 11.55 19.20
N PRO A 244 -8.96 12.39 20.18
CA PRO A 244 -10.08 13.33 20.02
C PRO A 244 -9.91 14.39 18.93
N HIS A 245 -8.68 14.58 18.43
CA HIS A 245 -8.33 15.59 17.42
C HIS A 245 -8.42 15.09 15.97
N VAL A 246 -8.65 13.77 15.73
CA VAL A 246 -8.75 13.22 14.38
C VAL A 246 -10.05 13.64 13.69
N ASN A 247 -9.97 13.82 12.37
CA ASN A 247 -11.14 14.10 11.55
C ASN A 247 -11.93 12.82 11.25
N TYR A 248 -12.62 12.30 12.27
CA TYR A 248 -13.37 11.06 12.15
C TYR A 248 -14.50 11.13 11.11
N GLU A 249 -15.26 12.23 11.07
CA GLU A 249 -16.39 12.34 10.12
C GLU A 249 -15.93 12.45 8.68
N GLY A 250 -14.86 13.21 8.41
CA GLY A 250 -14.24 13.26 7.08
C GLY A 250 -13.68 11.90 6.64
N ALA A 251 -12.97 11.23 7.54
CA ALA A 251 -12.42 9.89 7.28
C ALA A 251 -13.52 8.84 7.03
N LYS A 252 -14.64 8.91 7.74
CA LYS A 252 -15.81 8.05 7.53
C LYS A 252 -16.49 8.31 6.17
N LYS A 253 -16.59 9.58 5.76
CA LYS A 253 -17.07 9.92 4.40
C LYS A 253 -16.15 9.32 3.33
N LEU A 254 -14.83 9.43 3.50
CA LEU A 254 -13.85 8.83 2.59
C LEU A 254 -13.96 7.29 2.57
N GLN A 255 -14.06 6.64 3.75
CA GLN A 255 -14.25 5.19 3.83
C GLN A 255 -15.50 4.74 3.04
N ASN A 256 -16.63 5.41 3.22
CA ASN A 256 -17.86 5.11 2.50
C ASN A 256 -17.69 5.33 0.99
N PHE A 257 -16.97 6.36 0.58
CA PHE A 257 -16.66 6.62 -0.83
C PHE A 257 -15.81 5.52 -1.44
N LEU A 258 -14.78 5.03 -0.74
CA LEU A 258 -13.96 3.89 -1.19
C LEU A 258 -14.79 2.63 -1.46
N LEU A 259 -15.87 2.43 -0.72
CA LEU A 259 -16.80 1.30 -0.86
C LEU A 259 -17.90 1.54 -1.92
N SER A 260 -18.00 2.75 -2.46
CA SER A 260 -19.04 3.10 -3.43
C SER A 260 -18.87 2.35 -4.76
N LYS A 261 -20.00 2.15 -5.46
CA LYS A 261 -19.98 1.53 -6.81
C LYS A 261 -19.03 2.25 -7.75
N GLU A 262 -18.97 3.57 -7.68
CA GLU A 262 -18.12 4.43 -8.52
C GLU A 262 -16.63 4.05 -8.37
N VAL A 263 -16.14 3.94 -7.14
CA VAL A 263 -14.75 3.55 -6.87
C VAL A 263 -14.51 2.08 -7.21
N GLN A 264 -15.47 1.19 -6.93
CA GLN A 264 -15.34 -0.22 -7.24
C GLN A 264 -15.29 -0.47 -8.77
N ASP A 265 -16.08 0.26 -9.55
CA ASP A 265 -16.03 0.21 -11.02
C ASP A 265 -14.71 0.79 -11.57
N PHE A 266 -14.18 1.86 -10.95
CA PHE A 266 -12.90 2.44 -11.29
C PHE A 266 -11.75 1.44 -11.04
N LEU A 267 -11.72 0.78 -9.89
CA LEU A 267 -10.68 -0.19 -9.54
C LEU A 267 -10.57 -1.32 -10.56
N GLY A 268 -11.72 -1.87 -11.01
CA GLY A 268 -11.74 -2.95 -11.99
C GLY A 268 -11.21 -2.59 -13.38
N LYS A 269 -11.00 -1.30 -13.65
CA LYS A 269 -10.49 -0.79 -14.93
C LYS A 269 -9.14 -0.11 -14.81
N PHE A 270 -8.73 0.23 -13.58
CA PHE A 270 -7.53 1.02 -13.35
C PHE A 270 -6.29 0.36 -13.94
N LYS A 271 -5.72 1.00 -14.98
CA LYS A 271 -4.54 0.56 -15.71
C LYS A 271 -4.63 -0.85 -16.32
N ALA A 272 -5.83 -1.39 -16.49
CA ALA A 272 -5.98 -2.72 -17.09
C ALA A 272 -5.39 -2.77 -18.51
N ASP A 273 -5.62 -1.75 -19.33
CA ASP A 273 -5.13 -1.67 -20.71
C ASP A 273 -3.59 -1.61 -20.79
N GLU A 274 -2.93 -1.05 -19.76
CA GLU A 274 -1.47 -1.00 -19.69
C GLU A 274 -0.84 -2.38 -19.36
N PHE A 275 -1.64 -3.31 -18.80
CA PHE A 275 -1.16 -4.60 -18.29
C PHE A 275 -1.98 -5.78 -18.82
N GLY A 276 -2.22 -5.81 -20.14
CA GLY A 276 -2.81 -6.96 -20.83
C GLY A 276 -4.26 -7.27 -20.43
N GLY A 277 -5.03 -6.29 -20.05
CA GLY A 277 -6.42 -6.43 -19.59
C GLY A 277 -6.57 -6.81 -18.11
N VAL A 278 -5.47 -6.95 -17.38
CA VAL A 278 -5.47 -7.34 -15.96
C VAL A 278 -5.34 -6.09 -15.09
N PRO A 279 -6.36 -5.71 -14.29
CA PRO A 279 -6.29 -4.52 -13.45
C PRO A 279 -5.24 -4.66 -12.36
N LEU A 280 -4.75 -3.54 -11.86
CA LEU A 280 -3.78 -3.53 -10.74
C LEU A 280 -4.45 -3.75 -9.39
N PHE A 281 -5.70 -3.30 -9.28
CA PHE A 281 -6.53 -3.46 -8.09
C PHE A 281 -7.88 -4.04 -8.53
N TYR A 282 -8.45 -4.88 -7.70
CA TYR A 282 -9.70 -5.55 -7.98
C TYR A 282 -10.79 -5.05 -7.05
N PRO A 283 -12.01 -4.86 -7.56
CA PRO A 283 -13.15 -4.54 -6.72
C PRO A 283 -13.42 -5.66 -5.72
N LEU A 284 -14.16 -5.34 -4.66
CA LEU A 284 -14.63 -6.34 -3.72
C LEU A 284 -15.51 -7.38 -4.42
N ARG A 285 -15.18 -8.64 -4.23
CA ARG A 285 -16.02 -9.75 -4.70
C ARG A 285 -16.99 -10.17 -3.58
N ASN A 286 -18.26 -10.17 -3.89
CA ASN A 286 -19.25 -10.72 -2.98
C ASN A 286 -19.55 -12.18 -3.37
N LYS A 287 -18.55 -13.05 -3.15
CA LYS A 287 -18.67 -14.48 -3.50
C LYS A 287 -19.94 -15.13 -2.94
N ALA A 288 -20.34 -14.77 -1.73
CA ALA A 288 -21.55 -15.30 -1.12
C ALA A 288 -22.84 -14.94 -1.89
N LEU A 289 -22.90 -13.74 -2.49
CA LEU A 289 -24.03 -13.37 -3.35
C LEU A 289 -23.93 -14.01 -4.73
N GLU A 290 -22.74 -14.11 -5.29
CA GLU A 290 -22.48 -14.77 -6.57
C GLU A 290 -22.90 -16.25 -6.51
N GLU A 291 -22.45 -17.00 -5.50
CA GLU A 291 -22.82 -18.39 -5.29
C GLU A 291 -24.31 -18.60 -5.03
N LYS A 292 -24.95 -17.68 -4.32
CA LYS A 292 -26.41 -17.73 -4.08
C LYS A 292 -27.23 -17.54 -5.37
N ASN A 293 -26.71 -16.73 -6.29
CA ASN A 293 -27.36 -16.51 -7.58
C ASN A 293 -27.18 -17.71 -8.53
N ILE A 294 -26.02 -18.37 -8.51
CA ILE A 294 -25.76 -19.59 -9.29
C ILE A 294 -26.67 -20.73 -8.82
N ARG A 295 -26.91 -20.87 -7.50
CA ARG A 295 -27.81 -21.93 -6.97
C ARG A 295 -29.28 -21.69 -7.26
N LYS A 296 -29.66 -20.52 -7.72
CA LYS A 296 -31.07 -20.18 -8.08
C LYS A 296 -31.35 -20.32 -9.57
N GLN A 297 -30.32 -20.52 -10.40
CA GLN A 297 -30.43 -20.88 -11.82
C GLN A 297 -30.35 -22.41 -11.99
#